data_cc105c25b52d862bfb0d5b52216cf4bb
#
_entry.id   cc105c25b52d862bfb0d5b52216cf4bb
#
_cell.length_a   1.000
_cell.length_b   1.000
_cell.length_c   1.000
_cell.angle_alpha   90.00
_cell.angle_beta   90.00
_cell.angle_gamma   90.00
#
_symmetry.space_group_name_H-M   'P 1'
#
loop_
_entity.id
_entity.type
_entity.pdbx_description
1 polymer ?
#
loop_
_entity_poly.entity_id
_entity_poly.type
_entity_poly.pdbx_seq_one_letter_code
_entity_poly.pdbx_strand_id
1 'polypeptide(L)'
;MGTRSLTGENTMSNKTPFMYAISLGLALTPICFSTVSAQERCKVSEESSAAKSSYTQQHVMDVGDIPGHQIRVFELHRTYPNDKPNCQNLKRTETWEHGYSDYVDRNGRAWGYSVISLENGDKIFAQFDGTSQTTVAPDGSKKSTFTGVTRYIGGTGKYQSVQGLFKTNVVFDPDKNMNQAQNEGEYWLPASTVGQSQK
;
A
#
# COMPACT_ATOMS: atom_id res chain seq x y z
N MET A 1 -52.20 -83.63 21.97
CA MET A 1 -51.75 -85.03 22.03
C MET A 1 -50.23 -85.07 21.90
N GLY A 2 -49.57 -85.60 22.91
CA GLY A 2 -48.23 -86.13 22.84
C GLY A 2 -47.09 -85.23 23.18
N THR A 3 -46.80 -84.97 24.43
CA THR A 3 -45.82 -85.54 25.39
C THR A 3 -44.54 -86.17 24.85
N ARG A 4 -43.37 -85.63 25.30
CA ARG A 4 -42.20 -86.23 26.01
C ARG A 4 -40.97 -85.36 25.78
N SER A 5 -40.39 -84.77 26.79
CA SER A 5 -39.52 -85.29 27.88
C SER A 5 -38.24 -86.05 27.38
N LEU A 6 -37.09 -85.54 27.73
CA LEU A 6 -35.99 -86.05 28.58
C LEU A 6 -34.69 -85.35 28.25
N THR A 7 -34.13 -84.62 29.20
CA THR A 7 -32.95 -84.94 30.02
C THR A 7 -31.61 -85.21 29.33
N GLY A 8 -30.60 -84.56 29.71
CA GLY A 8 -29.21 -85.01 29.75
C GLY A 8 -28.20 -83.88 29.44
N GLU A 9 -27.61 -83.53 30.34
CA GLU A 9 -26.31 -83.70 30.98
C GLU A 9 -25.30 -82.53 30.77
N ASN A 10 -24.80 -82.13 31.83
CA ASN A 10 -23.69 -81.15 32.09
C ASN A 10 -22.40 -81.61 31.40
N THR A 11 -21.72 -80.61 30.77
CA THR A 11 -20.26 -80.59 30.73
C THR A 11 -19.78 -79.22 30.88
N MET A 12 -19.12 -78.94 32.02
CA MET A 12 -18.34 -77.76 32.25
C MET A 12 -17.15 -77.69 31.30
N SER A 13 -17.08 -76.67 30.46
CA SER A 13 -15.86 -76.29 29.78
C SER A 13 -15.41 -74.90 30.18
N ASN A 14 -14.36 -74.92 30.97
CA ASN A 14 -13.58 -73.72 31.35
C ASN A 14 -13.04 -73.08 30.08
N LYS A 15 -13.55 -71.87 29.69
CA LYS A 15 -12.91 -70.99 28.73
C LYS A 15 -12.51 -69.69 29.43
N THR A 16 -11.21 -69.52 29.61
CA THR A 16 -10.50 -68.34 30.01
C THR A 16 -10.94 -67.15 29.15
N PRO A 17 -11.27 -65.95 29.73
CA PRO A 17 -11.55 -64.75 28.94
C PRO A 17 -10.25 -64.13 28.47
N PHE A 18 -10.11 -64.07 27.18
CA PHE A 18 -9.07 -63.26 26.51
C PHE A 18 -9.40 -61.79 26.71
N MET A 19 -8.66 -61.10 27.58
CA MET A 19 -8.73 -59.65 27.73
C MET A 19 -8.03 -59.02 26.48
N TYR A 20 -8.81 -58.47 25.57
CA TYR A 20 -8.28 -57.52 24.58
C TYR A 20 -8.01 -56.20 25.25
N ALA A 21 -6.75 -55.87 25.47
CA ALA A 21 -6.32 -54.55 25.85
C ALA A 21 -6.39 -53.64 24.59
N ILE A 22 -7.42 -52.80 24.51
CA ILE A 22 -7.50 -51.72 23.52
C ILE A 22 -6.58 -50.59 23.99
N SER A 23 -5.37 -50.52 23.47
CA SER A 23 -4.46 -49.38 23.62
C SER A 23 -4.96 -48.21 22.78
N LEU A 24 -5.63 -47.26 23.43
CA LEU A 24 -6.00 -45.96 22.82
C LEU A 24 -4.73 -45.14 22.64
N GLY A 25 -4.12 -45.25 21.45
CA GLY A 25 -2.98 -44.38 21.06
C GLY A 25 -3.46 -42.96 20.86
N LEU A 26 -3.21 -42.08 21.82
CA LEU A 26 -3.43 -40.65 21.67
C LEU A 26 -2.38 -40.10 20.69
N ALA A 27 -2.74 -39.95 19.41
CA ALA A 27 -1.91 -39.29 18.42
C ALA A 27 -1.89 -37.78 18.74
N LEU A 28 -0.84 -37.29 19.41
CA LEU A 28 -0.56 -35.86 19.51
C LEU A 28 -0.12 -35.36 18.14
N THR A 29 -1.05 -34.75 17.40
CA THR A 29 -0.70 -33.97 16.22
C THR A 29 -0.02 -32.67 16.67
N PRO A 30 1.21 -32.37 16.20
CA PRO A 30 1.85 -31.10 16.52
C PRO A 30 1.03 -29.99 15.85
N ILE A 31 0.40 -29.13 16.65
CA ILE A 31 -0.21 -27.89 16.17
C ILE A 31 0.94 -26.94 15.81
N CYS A 32 1.29 -26.84 14.53
CA CYS A 32 2.19 -25.81 14.04
C CYS A 32 1.50 -24.46 14.21
N PHE A 33 1.83 -23.74 15.27
CA PHE A 33 1.51 -22.31 15.37
C PHE A 33 2.37 -21.57 14.34
N SER A 34 1.78 -21.24 13.20
CA SER A 34 2.37 -20.27 12.28
C SER A 34 2.34 -18.92 13.00
N THR A 35 3.47 -18.45 13.48
CA THR A 35 3.61 -17.08 13.98
C THR A 35 3.35 -16.14 12.80
N VAL A 36 2.17 -15.53 12.78
CA VAL A 36 1.90 -14.39 11.87
C VAL A 36 2.81 -13.27 12.34
N SER A 37 3.92 -13.08 11.64
CA SER A 37 4.78 -11.91 11.87
C SER A 37 3.95 -10.67 11.54
N ALA A 38 3.77 -9.80 12.54
CA ALA A 38 3.14 -8.52 12.30
C ALA A 38 3.95 -7.77 11.23
N GLN A 39 3.28 -7.35 10.17
CA GLN A 39 3.90 -6.61 9.09
C GLN A 39 4.42 -5.27 9.61
N GLU A 40 5.74 -5.06 9.51
CA GLU A 40 6.38 -3.83 9.96
C GLU A 40 5.91 -2.65 9.09
N ARG A 41 5.36 -1.62 9.76
CA ARG A 41 4.90 -0.40 9.12
C ARG A 41 5.94 0.70 9.29
N CYS A 42 6.39 1.24 8.18
CA CYS A 42 7.32 2.36 8.13
C CYS A 42 6.56 3.68 8.13
N LYS A 43 6.63 4.43 9.22
CA LYS A 43 6.07 5.78 9.29
C LYS A 43 6.95 6.75 8.53
N VAL A 44 6.32 7.63 7.79
CA VAL A 44 6.98 8.60 6.92
C VAL A 44 6.41 9.99 7.18
N SER A 45 7.31 10.96 7.31
CA SER A 45 7.03 12.38 7.24
C SER A 45 8.09 13.01 6.35
N GLU A 46 7.70 13.36 5.13
CA GLU A 46 8.59 13.80 4.07
C GLU A 46 8.20 15.17 3.56
N GLU A 47 9.20 16.00 3.30
CA GLU A 47 9.05 17.31 2.69
C GLU A 47 9.84 17.37 1.37
N SER A 48 9.25 18.03 0.37
CA SER A 48 9.90 18.35 -0.90
C SER A 48 9.95 19.85 -1.05
N SER A 49 11.16 20.43 -1.02
CA SER A 49 11.39 21.86 -1.11
C SER A 49 11.00 22.42 -2.48
N ALA A 50 10.41 23.62 -2.51
CA ALA A 50 10.13 24.35 -3.74
C ALA A 50 11.40 24.59 -4.58
N ALA A 51 12.55 24.86 -3.96
CA ALA A 51 13.83 25.09 -4.65
C ALA A 51 14.39 23.84 -5.37
N LYS A 52 13.83 22.68 -5.10
CA LYS A 52 14.22 21.37 -5.68
C LYS A 52 13.09 20.72 -6.48
N SER A 53 12.04 21.48 -6.79
CA SER A 53 10.87 21.04 -7.55
C SER A 53 10.63 21.99 -8.71
N SER A 54 10.40 21.45 -9.90
CA SER A 54 10.13 22.25 -11.11
C SER A 54 9.14 21.55 -12.03
N TYR A 55 8.22 22.32 -12.61
CA TYR A 55 7.41 21.85 -13.72
C TYR A 55 8.30 21.85 -14.98
N THR A 56 8.48 20.66 -15.56
CA THR A 56 9.28 20.48 -16.77
C THR A 56 8.44 20.60 -18.01
N GLN A 57 7.15 20.24 -17.92
CA GLN A 57 6.17 20.36 -19.00
C GLN A 57 4.80 20.73 -18.43
N GLN A 58 4.09 21.58 -19.17
CA GLN A 58 2.70 21.93 -18.89
C GLN A 58 1.95 22.19 -20.18
N HIS A 59 0.82 21.51 -20.36
CA HIS A 59 -0.10 21.74 -21.47
C HIS A 59 -1.46 22.08 -20.87
N VAL A 60 -1.92 23.30 -21.17
CA VAL A 60 -3.18 23.85 -20.67
C VAL A 60 -4.15 24.03 -21.81
N MET A 61 -5.40 23.65 -21.59
CA MET A 61 -6.49 23.82 -22.53
C MET A 61 -7.70 24.42 -21.81
N ASP A 62 -8.23 25.49 -22.33
CA ASP A 62 -9.49 26.05 -21.86
C ASP A 62 -10.66 25.16 -22.28
N VAL A 63 -11.55 24.87 -21.36
CA VAL A 63 -12.76 24.05 -21.64
C VAL A 63 -13.80 24.84 -22.42
N GLY A 64 -13.90 26.16 -22.17
CA GLY A 64 -14.77 27.07 -22.90
C GLY A 64 -16.22 27.14 -22.40
N ASP A 65 -16.54 26.48 -21.26
CA ASP A 65 -17.87 26.52 -20.63
C ASP A 65 -18.05 27.70 -19.68
N ILE A 66 -17.07 27.90 -18.77
CA ILE A 66 -17.05 29.03 -17.83
C ILE A 66 -15.66 29.67 -17.81
N PRO A 67 -15.53 30.98 -17.51
CA PRO A 67 -14.23 31.62 -17.40
C PRO A 67 -13.32 30.93 -16.38
N GLY A 68 -12.04 30.72 -16.75
CA GLY A 68 -11.04 30.13 -15.87
C GLY A 68 -11.11 28.59 -15.73
N HIS A 69 -12.02 27.92 -16.46
CA HIS A 69 -12.07 26.47 -16.50
C HIS A 69 -11.03 25.89 -17.45
N GLN A 70 -10.08 25.17 -16.89
CA GLN A 70 -8.93 24.64 -17.62
C GLN A 70 -8.65 23.19 -17.25
N ILE A 71 -8.37 22.38 -18.25
CA ILE A 71 -7.75 21.07 -18.11
C ILE A 71 -6.25 21.24 -18.36
N ARG A 72 -5.43 20.63 -17.49
CA ARG A 72 -3.98 20.67 -17.63
C ARG A 72 -3.40 19.27 -17.50
N VAL A 73 -2.41 18.98 -18.35
CA VAL A 73 -1.47 17.87 -18.19
C VAL A 73 -0.12 18.47 -17.82
N PHE A 74 0.54 17.91 -16.82
CA PHE A 74 1.82 18.43 -16.34
C PHE A 74 2.79 17.32 -15.97
N GLU A 75 4.06 17.65 -16.11
CA GLU A 75 5.18 16.88 -15.58
C GLU A 75 5.92 17.73 -14.54
N LEU A 76 6.21 17.13 -13.40
CA LEU A 76 6.94 17.77 -12.31
C LEU A 76 8.12 16.89 -11.90
N HIS A 77 9.30 17.47 -11.85
CA HIS A 77 10.52 16.83 -11.38
C HIS A 77 10.93 17.37 -10.02
N ARG A 78 11.28 16.47 -9.11
CA ARG A 78 11.82 16.80 -7.79
C ARG A 78 13.14 16.08 -7.56
N THR A 79 14.09 16.71 -6.89
CA THR A 79 15.36 16.13 -6.47
C THR A 79 15.53 16.19 -4.97
N TYR A 80 16.26 15.22 -4.41
CA TYR A 80 16.43 15.05 -2.96
C TYR A 80 17.91 14.89 -2.58
N PRO A 81 18.77 15.92 -2.76
CA PRO A 81 20.21 15.80 -2.54
C PRO A 81 20.59 15.48 -1.09
N ASN A 82 19.73 15.82 -0.12
CA ASN A 82 19.96 15.65 1.31
C ASN A 82 18.85 14.85 1.99
N ASP A 83 18.28 13.86 1.29
CA ASP A 83 17.20 13.06 1.84
C ASP A 83 17.66 12.18 3.01
N LYS A 84 16.73 11.90 3.93
CA LYS A 84 16.96 10.95 5.01
C LYS A 84 16.70 9.53 4.51
N PRO A 85 17.46 8.54 5.00
CA PRO A 85 17.17 7.16 4.66
C PRO A 85 15.78 6.75 5.14
N ASN A 86 15.09 5.95 4.32
CA ASN A 86 13.84 5.30 4.70
C ASN A 86 14.09 4.10 5.64
N CYS A 87 13.05 3.37 6.03
CA CYS A 87 13.17 2.20 6.92
C CYS A 87 14.00 1.04 6.34
N GLN A 88 14.24 1.02 5.04
CA GLN A 88 15.13 0.07 4.38
C GLN A 88 16.56 0.62 4.19
N ASN A 89 16.86 1.74 4.86
CA ASN A 89 18.14 2.45 4.80
C ASN A 89 18.53 2.91 3.38
N LEU A 90 17.54 3.34 2.58
CA LEU A 90 17.73 3.88 1.23
C LEU A 90 17.18 5.30 1.14
N LYS A 91 17.88 6.16 0.40
CA LYS A 91 17.48 7.56 0.14
C LYS A 91 16.78 7.67 -1.20
N ARG A 92 15.81 8.59 -1.29
CA ARG A 92 15.28 9.03 -2.57
C ARG A 92 16.32 9.90 -3.27
N THR A 93 16.43 9.75 -4.56
CA THR A 93 17.26 10.61 -5.41
C THR A 93 16.41 11.63 -6.17
N GLU A 94 15.31 11.18 -6.73
CA GLU A 94 14.38 12.01 -7.49
C GLU A 94 12.96 11.44 -7.51
N THR A 95 12.02 12.27 -7.89
CA THR A 95 10.64 11.88 -8.22
C THR A 95 10.20 12.57 -9.49
N TRP A 96 9.61 11.80 -10.39
CA TRP A 96 8.89 12.28 -11.56
C TRP A 96 7.39 12.11 -11.34
N GLU A 97 6.63 13.20 -11.46
CA GLU A 97 5.17 13.19 -11.36
C GLU A 97 4.57 13.55 -12.72
N HIS A 98 3.61 12.73 -13.16
CA HIS A 98 2.82 12.95 -14.37
C HIS A 98 1.37 13.12 -13.95
N GLY A 99 0.86 14.34 -14.04
CA GLY A 99 -0.42 14.68 -13.46
C GLY A 99 -1.38 15.36 -14.42
N TYR A 100 -2.63 15.32 -13.98
CA TYR A 100 -3.76 15.98 -14.62
C TYR A 100 -4.42 16.91 -13.62
N SER A 101 -4.97 18.03 -14.08
CA SER A 101 -5.85 18.85 -13.26
C SER A 101 -7.04 19.35 -14.08
N ASP A 102 -8.16 19.45 -13.41
CA ASP A 102 -9.43 19.98 -13.90
C ASP A 102 -9.83 21.08 -12.93
N TYR A 103 -9.62 22.33 -13.31
CA TYR A 103 -9.65 23.48 -12.43
C TYR A 103 -10.49 24.62 -12.97
N VAL A 104 -11.26 25.26 -12.08
CA VAL A 104 -11.78 26.60 -12.29
C VAL A 104 -10.98 27.56 -11.39
N ASP A 105 -10.22 28.47 -11.95
CA ASP A 105 -9.34 29.38 -11.22
C ASP A 105 -8.42 28.70 -10.20
N ARG A 106 -7.80 27.57 -10.60
CA ARG A 106 -6.95 26.70 -9.77
C ARG A 106 -7.67 26.01 -8.62
N ASN A 107 -9.01 25.99 -8.62
CA ASN A 107 -9.83 25.21 -7.70
C ASN A 107 -10.41 24.00 -8.45
N GLY A 108 -10.30 22.80 -7.87
CA GLY A 108 -10.80 21.60 -8.49
C GLY A 108 -9.94 20.36 -8.21
N ARG A 109 -10.09 19.33 -9.03
CA ARG A 109 -9.42 18.04 -8.84
C ARG A 109 -8.07 18.00 -9.55
N ALA A 110 -7.08 17.35 -8.91
CA ALA A 110 -5.86 16.91 -9.57
C ALA A 110 -5.55 15.47 -9.19
N TRP A 111 -5.00 14.71 -10.15
CA TRP A 111 -4.63 13.31 -9.97
C TRP A 111 -3.47 12.95 -10.89
N GLY A 112 -2.80 11.84 -10.61
CA GLY A 112 -1.71 11.39 -11.44
C GLY A 112 -0.90 10.28 -10.81
N TYR A 113 0.30 10.12 -11.36
CA TYR A 113 1.23 9.06 -10.98
C TYR A 113 2.59 9.66 -10.66
N SER A 114 3.31 8.98 -9.75
CA SER A 114 4.67 9.35 -9.39
C SER A 114 5.59 8.14 -9.51
N VAL A 115 6.79 8.37 -10.01
CA VAL A 115 7.90 7.40 -10.02
C VAL A 115 8.99 7.96 -9.12
N ILE A 116 9.23 7.32 -7.98
CA ILE A 116 10.22 7.69 -6.98
C ILE A 116 11.44 6.80 -7.20
N SER A 117 12.59 7.38 -7.50
CA SER A 117 13.87 6.67 -7.67
C SER A 117 14.65 6.65 -6.36
N LEU A 118 15.26 5.51 -6.04
CA LEU A 118 16.10 5.31 -4.87
C LEU A 118 17.57 5.18 -5.27
N GLU A 119 18.48 5.46 -4.33
CA GLU A 119 19.95 5.48 -4.58
C GLU A 119 20.54 4.14 -5.06
N ASN A 120 19.86 3.02 -4.80
CA ASN A 120 20.25 1.69 -5.27
C ASN A 120 19.68 1.33 -6.66
N GLY A 121 18.95 2.26 -7.31
CA GLY A 121 18.28 2.05 -8.59
C GLY A 121 16.89 1.44 -8.52
N ASP A 122 16.42 1.01 -7.35
CA ASP A 122 15.03 0.61 -7.16
C ASP A 122 14.09 1.79 -7.34
N LYS A 123 12.83 1.51 -7.69
CA LYS A 123 11.78 2.49 -7.88
C LYS A 123 10.54 2.15 -7.06
N ILE A 124 9.84 3.18 -6.61
CA ILE A 124 8.50 3.06 -6.03
C ILE A 124 7.52 3.78 -6.96
N PHE A 125 6.41 3.13 -7.25
CA PHE A 125 5.33 3.69 -8.06
C PHE A 125 4.21 4.13 -7.14
N ALA A 126 3.70 5.34 -7.37
CA ALA A 126 2.63 5.90 -6.59
C ALA A 126 1.54 6.51 -7.48
N GLN A 127 0.35 6.63 -6.92
CA GLN A 127 -0.78 7.35 -7.48
C GLN A 127 -1.24 8.40 -6.48
N PHE A 128 -1.48 9.62 -6.94
CA PHE A 128 -2.06 10.67 -6.11
C PHE A 128 -3.42 11.13 -6.67
N ASP A 129 -4.29 11.56 -5.76
CA ASP A 129 -5.61 12.11 -6.07
C ASP A 129 -6.01 13.08 -4.96
N GLY A 130 -6.57 14.24 -5.33
CA GLY A 130 -7.01 15.22 -4.36
C GLY A 130 -7.59 16.46 -5.02
N THR A 131 -7.76 17.48 -4.20
CA THR A 131 -8.37 18.75 -4.61
C THR A 131 -7.48 19.93 -4.31
N SER A 132 -7.54 20.93 -5.18
CA SER A 132 -6.89 22.22 -5.01
C SER A 132 -7.88 23.28 -4.61
N GLN A 133 -7.41 24.21 -3.80
CA GLN A 133 -8.10 25.42 -3.41
C GLN A 133 -7.16 26.62 -3.54
N THR A 134 -7.68 27.73 -4.03
CA THR A 134 -6.94 28.97 -4.16
C THR A 134 -7.63 30.06 -3.33
N THR A 135 -6.87 30.66 -2.44
CA THR A 135 -7.29 31.83 -1.66
C THR A 135 -6.68 33.09 -2.28
N VAL A 136 -7.46 34.16 -2.32
CA VAL A 136 -7.02 35.48 -2.78
C VAL A 136 -6.94 36.41 -1.56
N ALA A 137 -5.77 36.92 -1.30
CA ALA A 137 -5.57 37.88 -0.21
C ALA A 137 -6.10 39.29 -0.60
N PRO A 138 -6.30 40.22 0.36
CA PRO A 138 -6.77 41.59 0.08
C PRO A 138 -5.89 42.39 -0.88
N ASP A 139 -4.60 42.06 -0.96
CA ASP A 139 -3.63 42.65 -1.88
C ASP A 139 -3.67 42.02 -3.29
N GLY A 140 -4.60 41.10 -3.53
CA GLY A 140 -4.73 40.39 -4.81
C GLY A 140 -3.78 39.20 -4.98
N SER A 141 -2.88 38.92 -4.02
CA SER A 141 -1.98 37.78 -4.09
C SER A 141 -2.77 36.47 -3.96
N LYS A 142 -2.38 35.46 -4.74
CA LYS A 142 -3.03 34.13 -4.77
C LYS A 142 -2.14 33.11 -4.08
N LYS A 143 -2.74 32.28 -3.23
CA LYS A 143 -2.10 31.09 -2.65
C LYS A 143 -2.91 29.87 -3.04
N SER A 144 -2.32 28.97 -3.80
CA SER A 144 -2.93 27.70 -4.20
C SER A 144 -2.38 26.56 -3.34
N THR A 145 -3.27 25.74 -2.84
CA THR A 145 -2.96 24.55 -2.05
C THR A 145 -3.67 23.34 -2.63
N PHE A 146 -2.98 22.21 -2.65
CA PHE A 146 -3.58 20.89 -2.94
C PHE A 146 -3.57 20.07 -1.67
N THR A 147 -4.67 19.38 -1.41
CA THR A 147 -4.77 18.39 -0.35
C THR A 147 -5.32 17.10 -0.94
N GLY A 148 -4.64 16.00 -0.70
CA GLY A 148 -5.01 14.73 -1.27
C GLY A 148 -4.37 13.55 -0.57
N VAL A 149 -4.46 12.42 -1.24
CA VAL A 149 -3.92 11.14 -0.81
C VAL A 149 -2.97 10.60 -1.87
N THR A 150 -1.80 10.15 -1.43
CA THR A 150 -0.85 9.40 -2.27
C THR A 150 -0.83 7.95 -1.81
N ARG A 151 -0.94 7.01 -2.76
CA ARG A 151 -0.86 5.57 -2.52
C ARG A 151 0.31 4.98 -3.25
N TYR A 152 1.11 4.17 -2.57
CA TYR A 152 2.09 3.30 -3.23
C TYR A 152 1.36 2.12 -3.87
N ILE A 153 1.60 1.91 -5.16
CA ILE A 153 0.91 0.91 -5.98
C ILE A 153 1.85 -0.19 -6.49
N GLY A 154 3.11 -0.17 -6.09
CA GLY A 154 4.15 -1.12 -6.47
C GLY A 154 5.50 -0.47 -6.65
N GLY A 155 6.45 -1.19 -7.26
CA GLY A 155 7.81 -0.72 -7.49
C GLY A 155 8.68 -1.78 -8.15
N THR A 156 9.99 -1.64 -8.00
CA THR A 156 10.98 -2.60 -8.47
C THR A 156 11.77 -3.20 -7.29
N GLY A 157 12.51 -4.28 -7.54
CA GLY A 157 13.32 -4.93 -6.52
C GLY A 157 12.49 -5.30 -5.28
N LYS A 158 12.97 -4.92 -4.10
CA LYS A 158 12.25 -5.20 -2.85
C LYS A 158 10.93 -4.42 -2.67
N TYR A 159 10.69 -3.40 -3.50
CA TYR A 159 9.45 -2.60 -3.49
C TYR A 159 8.38 -3.11 -4.44
N GLN A 160 8.57 -4.26 -5.11
CA GLN A 160 7.64 -4.79 -6.13
C GLN A 160 6.18 -4.88 -5.62
N SER A 161 5.99 -5.24 -4.37
CA SER A 161 4.67 -5.35 -3.74
C SER A 161 4.44 -4.32 -2.62
N VAL A 162 5.21 -3.23 -2.60
CA VAL A 162 5.05 -2.18 -1.60
C VAL A 162 3.63 -1.63 -1.61
N GLN A 163 3.11 -1.37 -0.42
CA GLN A 163 1.85 -0.69 -0.20
C GLN A 163 2.08 0.48 0.76
N GLY A 164 1.35 1.54 0.59
CA GLY A 164 1.45 2.71 1.46
C GLY A 164 0.34 3.70 1.22
N LEU A 165 0.06 4.50 2.24
CA LEU A 165 -0.96 5.53 2.19
C LEU A 165 -0.47 6.77 2.90
N PHE A 166 -0.55 7.91 2.23
CA PHE A 166 -0.03 9.19 2.69
C PHE A 166 -1.07 10.29 2.49
N LYS A 167 -1.19 11.16 3.48
CA LYS A 167 -1.79 12.47 3.30
C LYS A 167 -0.77 13.36 2.61
N THR A 168 -1.18 14.02 1.53
CA THR A 168 -0.34 14.90 0.73
C THR A 168 -0.89 16.32 0.80
N ASN A 169 -0.05 17.27 1.18
CA ASN A 169 -0.35 18.70 1.11
C ASN A 169 0.69 19.37 0.22
N VAL A 170 0.24 20.20 -0.70
CA VAL A 170 1.12 20.94 -1.60
C VAL A 170 0.74 22.42 -1.59
N VAL A 171 1.75 23.28 -1.50
CA VAL A 171 1.61 24.69 -1.86
C VAL A 171 2.24 24.87 -3.24
N PHE A 172 1.51 25.47 -4.16
CA PHE A 172 1.98 25.56 -5.54
C PHE A 172 1.61 26.89 -6.22
N ASP A 173 2.45 27.28 -7.17
CA ASP A 173 2.20 28.36 -8.12
C ASP A 173 2.89 28.00 -9.44
N PRO A 174 2.14 27.46 -10.43
CA PRO A 174 2.73 27.00 -11.69
C PRO A 174 3.31 28.15 -12.53
N ASP A 175 2.78 29.37 -12.40
CA ASP A 175 3.29 30.55 -13.13
C ASP A 175 4.67 30.96 -12.64
N LYS A 176 4.98 30.69 -11.37
CA LYS A 176 6.29 30.91 -10.75
C LYS A 176 7.16 29.66 -10.70
N ASN A 177 6.73 28.58 -11.35
CA ASN A 177 7.38 27.27 -11.28
C ASN A 177 7.64 26.79 -9.85
N MET A 178 6.70 27.06 -8.93
CA MET A 178 6.83 26.77 -7.51
C MET A 178 5.92 25.61 -7.10
N ASN A 179 6.51 24.62 -6.44
CA ASN A 179 5.78 23.49 -5.88
C ASN A 179 6.52 22.94 -4.65
N GLN A 180 5.87 23.00 -3.49
CA GLN A 180 6.38 22.48 -2.23
C GLN A 180 5.39 21.48 -1.68
N ALA A 181 5.83 20.24 -1.42
CA ALA A 181 4.97 19.16 -0.97
C ALA A 181 5.39 18.66 0.41
N GLN A 182 4.40 18.21 1.17
CA GLN A 182 4.55 17.49 2.43
C GLN A 182 3.69 16.23 2.37
N ASN A 183 4.31 15.07 2.69
CA ASN A 183 3.66 13.77 2.74
C ASN A 183 3.80 13.20 4.15
N GLU A 184 2.69 12.75 4.73
CA GLU A 184 2.65 12.10 6.04
C GLU A 184 1.83 10.82 5.95
N GLY A 185 2.37 9.72 6.44
CA GLY A 185 1.69 8.43 6.37
C GLY A 185 2.58 7.25 6.72
N GLU A 186 2.27 6.13 6.13
CA GLU A 186 3.02 4.89 6.35
C GLU A 186 3.05 4.02 5.09
N TYR A 187 4.07 3.18 4.99
CA TYR A 187 4.12 2.12 4.01
C TYR A 187 4.63 0.82 4.63
N TRP A 188 4.45 -0.28 3.91
CA TRP A 188 4.92 -1.60 4.32
C TRP A 188 5.27 -2.45 3.10
N LEU A 189 6.17 -3.38 3.33
CA LEU A 189 6.54 -4.40 2.36
C LEU A 189 5.84 -5.69 2.78
N PRO A 190 4.88 -6.22 2.00
CA PRO A 190 4.29 -7.53 2.28
C PRO A 190 5.39 -8.58 2.41
N ALA A 191 5.25 -9.50 3.38
CA ALA A 191 6.16 -10.61 3.52
C ALA A 191 6.21 -11.36 2.17
N SER A 192 7.42 -11.55 1.64
CA SER A 192 7.61 -12.34 0.43
C SER A 192 7.03 -13.74 0.70
N THR A 193 5.99 -14.12 -0.01
CA THR A 193 5.54 -15.52 -0.05
C THR A 193 6.60 -16.31 -0.82
N VAL A 194 7.71 -16.61 -0.15
CA VAL A 194 8.71 -17.53 -0.65
C VAL A 194 8.09 -18.91 -0.58
N GLY A 195 7.73 -19.46 -1.75
CA GLY A 195 7.56 -20.90 -1.92
C GLY A 195 6.11 -21.41 -1.93
N GLN A 196 5.36 -21.12 -3.00
CA GLN A 196 4.52 -22.16 -3.58
C GLN A 196 5.05 -22.47 -4.99
N SER A 197 6.16 -23.20 -5.02
CA SER A 197 6.53 -23.99 -6.19
C SER A 197 5.42 -25.00 -6.42
N GLN A 198 4.61 -24.76 -7.41
CA GLN A 198 3.70 -25.79 -7.93
C GLN A 198 4.57 -26.94 -8.43
N LYS A 199 4.44 -28.08 -7.75
CA LYS A 199 4.84 -29.40 -8.28
C LYS A 199 3.75 -29.92 -9.19
#